data_3e8834f885958d20993f284c197a4dcb
#
_entry.id   3e8834f885958d20993f284c197a4dcb
#
_cell.length_a   1.000
_cell.length_b   1.000
_cell.length_c   1.000
_cell.angle_alpha   90.00
_cell.angle_beta   90.00
_cell.angle_gamma   90.00
#
_symmetry.space_group_name_H-M   'P 1'
#
loop_
_entity.id
_entity.type
_entity.pdbx_description
1 polymer ?
#
loop_
_entity_poly.entity_id
_entity_poly.type
_entity_poly.pdbx_seq_one_letter_code
_entity_poly.pdbx_strand_id
1 'polypeptide(L)'
;MIYLDNAATTFPKPPEVEHAVMAAFHTIGNAGRGAHAATLDASRIIYGTRERLAELFHAEDASRIAFTANVTESLNIAIQGLFEPGDHVITSVCEHNSVLRPLYLMEQRGVKVTYLPADSKGRIAYDELENAYEPETKAVVI
;
A
#
# COMPACT_ATOMS: atom_id res chain seq x y z
N MET A 1 -15.99 18.21 16.93
CA MET A 1 -16.36 17.43 15.71
C MET A 1 -15.87 16.01 15.91
N ILE A 2 -16.71 15.02 15.62
CA ILE A 2 -16.29 13.60 15.60
C ILE A 2 -15.90 13.28 14.16
N TYR A 3 -14.64 12.86 13.94
CA TYR A 3 -14.11 12.50 12.62
C TYR A 3 -13.84 11.00 12.57
N LEU A 4 -14.54 10.27 11.69
CA LEU A 4 -14.50 8.81 11.60
C LEU A 4 -13.90 8.30 10.29
N ASP A 5 -13.25 9.16 9.51
CA ASP A 5 -12.71 8.85 8.19
C ASP A 5 -11.17 8.93 8.13
N ASN A 6 -10.50 8.62 9.24
CA ASN A 6 -9.02 8.61 9.30
C ASN A 6 -8.39 7.56 8.39
N ALA A 7 -9.13 6.53 8.00
CA ALA A 7 -8.66 5.53 7.04
C ALA A 7 -8.44 6.12 5.64
N ALA A 8 -9.26 7.08 5.23
CA ALA A 8 -9.07 7.80 3.97
C ALA A 8 -7.94 8.84 4.09
N THR A 9 -7.97 9.65 5.15
CA THR A 9 -6.91 10.62 5.47
C THR A 9 -7.00 11.06 6.92
N THR A 10 -5.86 11.22 7.58
CA THR A 10 -5.80 11.68 8.97
C THR A 10 -6.23 13.15 9.09
N PHE A 11 -7.17 13.46 9.99
CA PHE A 11 -7.58 14.80 10.34
C PHE A 11 -8.03 14.89 11.80
N PRO A 12 -7.53 15.85 12.60
CA PRO A 12 -6.39 16.73 12.31
C PRO A 12 -5.06 15.99 12.27
N LYS A 13 -4.08 16.55 11.58
CA LYS A 13 -2.73 16.00 11.54
C LYS A 13 -1.96 16.32 12.83
N PRO A 14 -1.07 15.42 13.30
CA PRO A 14 -0.16 15.74 14.41
C PRO A 14 0.72 16.96 14.09
N PRO A 15 0.97 17.86 15.07
CA PRO A 15 1.80 19.04 14.85
C PRO A 15 3.20 18.74 14.32
N GLU A 16 3.77 17.61 14.69
CA GLU A 16 5.07 17.14 14.22
C GLU A 16 5.12 16.94 12.71
N VAL A 17 4.02 16.53 12.10
CA VAL A 17 3.89 16.38 10.64
C VAL A 17 3.97 17.73 9.96
N GLU A 18 3.24 18.74 10.47
CA GLU A 18 3.28 20.10 9.94
C GLU A 18 4.68 20.68 10.04
N HIS A 19 5.31 20.58 11.22
CA HIS A 19 6.66 21.07 11.45
C HIS A 19 7.69 20.41 10.52
N ALA A 20 7.62 19.09 10.33
CA ALA A 20 8.53 18.36 9.45
C ALA A 20 8.37 18.78 7.98
N VAL A 21 7.13 18.97 7.51
CA VAL A 21 6.86 19.44 6.13
C VAL A 21 7.40 20.84 5.92
N MET A 22 7.15 21.76 6.86
CA MET A 22 7.65 23.13 6.77
C MET A 22 9.18 23.21 6.84
N ALA A 23 9.81 22.41 7.69
CA ALA A 23 11.27 22.32 7.75
C ALA A 23 11.84 21.80 6.41
N ALA A 24 11.22 20.80 5.82
CA ALA A 24 11.63 20.25 4.52
C ALA A 24 11.60 21.32 3.42
N PHE A 25 10.53 22.13 3.33
CA PHE A 25 10.44 23.21 2.35
C PHE A 25 11.62 24.21 2.39
N HIS A 26 12.21 24.41 3.55
CA HIS A 26 13.29 25.38 3.74
C HIS A 26 14.70 24.79 3.64
N THR A 27 14.84 23.47 3.74
CA THR A 27 16.16 22.84 3.95
C THR A 27 16.58 21.84 2.89
N ILE A 28 15.62 21.23 2.17
CA ILE A 28 15.93 20.14 1.25
C ILE A 28 16.03 20.59 -0.20
N GLY A 29 16.93 19.91 -0.95
CA GLY A 29 17.02 19.98 -2.39
C GLY A 29 16.56 18.69 -3.06
N ASN A 30 17.04 18.46 -4.27
CA ASN A 30 16.74 17.21 -5.01
C ASN A 30 17.54 16.04 -4.43
N ALA A 31 16.87 15.02 -3.93
CA ALA A 31 17.50 13.84 -3.31
C ALA A 31 18.29 12.94 -4.29
N GLY A 32 18.11 13.08 -5.59
CA GLY A 32 18.70 12.17 -6.57
C GLY A 32 19.92 12.72 -7.33
N ARG A 33 20.26 14.01 -7.19
CA ARG A 33 21.28 14.64 -8.01
C ARG A 33 22.07 15.69 -7.24
N GLY A 34 23.38 15.51 -7.20
CA GLY A 34 24.32 16.42 -6.56
C GLY A 34 24.88 15.90 -5.24
N ALA A 35 25.96 16.56 -4.78
CA ALA A 35 26.68 16.21 -3.54
C ALA A 35 26.71 17.35 -2.52
N HIS A 36 25.88 18.37 -2.71
CA HIS A 36 25.78 19.51 -1.76
C HIS A 36 24.87 19.19 -0.58
N ALA A 37 25.00 19.92 0.51
CA ALA A 37 24.32 19.65 1.78
C ALA A 37 22.81 19.42 1.63
N ALA A 38 22.08 20.29 0.93
CA ALA A 38 20.63 20.19 0.77
C ALA A 38 20.19 18.89 0.04
N THR A 39 20.98 18.37 -0.89
CA THR A 39 20.74 17.07 -1.55
C THR A 39 20.98 15.91 -0.60
N LEU A 40 22.07 15.98 0.18
CA LEU A 40 22.38 14.93 1.16
C LEU A 40 21.33 14.89 2.27
N ASP A 41 20.84 16.02 2.72
CA ASP A 41 19.78 16.10 3.73
C ASP A 41 18.47 15.53 3.22
N ALA A 42 18.07 15.83 1.98
CA ALA A 42 16.93 15.19 1.34
C ALA A 42 17.07 13.66 1.27
N SER A 43 18.24 13.17 0.86
CA SER A 43 18.55 11.74 0.79
C SER A 43 18.49 11.07 2.16
N ARG A 44 19.00 11.71 3.21
CA ARG A 44 18.95 11.23 4.60
C ARG A 44 17.51 11.12 5.11
N ILE A 45 16.65 12.10 4.82
CA ILE A 45 15.23 12.06 5.20
C ILE A 45 14.53 10.86 4.55
N ILE A 46 14.73 10.67 3.24
CA ILE A 46 14.12 9.56 2.51
C ILE A 46 14.63 8.21 3.05
N TYR A 47 15.93 8.06 3.21
CA TYR A 47 16.52 6.80 3.68
C TYR A 47 16.12 6.50 5.14
N GLY A 48 16.22 7.47 6.03
CA GLY A 48 15.79 7.31 7.42
C GLY A 48 14.29 7.01 7.56
N THR A 49 13.45 7.50 6.63
CA THR A 49 12.04 7.10 6.59
C THR A 49 11.88 5.64 6.17
N ARG A 50 12.66 5.17 5.19
CA ARG A 50 12.67 3.74 4.80
C ARG A 50 13.12 2.84 5.95
N GLU A 51 14.15 3.24 6.70
CA GLU A 51 14.62 2.49 7.88
C GLU A 51 13.51 2.31 8.92
N ARG A 52 12.82 3.40 9.27
CA ARG A 52 11.70 3.37 10.22
C ARG A 52 10.53 2.52 9.74
N LEU A 53 10.21 2.57 8.45
CA LEU A 53 9.15 1.73 7.87
C LEU A 53 9.58 0.27 7.80
N ALA A 54 10.84 -0.02 7.49
CA ALA A 54 11.38 -1.38 7.53
C ALA A 54 11.29 -1.97 8.94
N GLU A 55 11.65 -1.18 9.97
CA GLU A 55 11.48 -1.58 11.38
C GLU A 55 10.00 -1.83 11.71
N LEU A 56 9.10 -0.91 11.34
CA LEU A 56 7.66 -1.02 11.60
C LEU A 56 7.02 -2.26 10.97
N PHE A 57 7.42 -2.59 9.74
CA PHE A 57 6.86 -3.71 8.98
C PHE A 57 7.70 -4.98 9.07
N HIS A 58 8.75 -5.01 9.90
CA HIS A 58 9.69 -6.13 10.02
C HIS A 58 10.29 -6.56 8.68
N ALA A 59 10.53 -5.60 7.78
CA ALA A 59 11.26 -5.86 6.54
C ALA A 59 12.75 -6.07 6.83
N GLU A 60 13.43 -6.88 6.01
CA GLU A 60 14.83 -7.23 6.21
C GLU A 60 15.75 -6.01 6.23
N ASP A 61 15.49 -5.05 5.36
CA ASP A 61 16.24 -3.79 5.30
C ASP A 61 15.46 -2.67 4.60
N ALA A 62 15.99 -1.45 4.68
CA ALA A 62 15.39 -0.24 4.11
C ALA A 62 15.26 -0.28 2.57
N SER A 63 16.05 -1.09 1.85
CA SER A 63 15.96 -1.22 0.39
C SER A 63 14.70 -1.93 -0.07
N ARG A 64 14.05 -2.70 0.84
CA ARG A 64 12.76 -3.34 0.59
C ARG A 64 11.58 -2.37 0.61
N ILE A 65 11.79 -1.13 1.05
CA ILE A 65 10.75 -0.10 1.10
C ILE A 65 10.85 0.79 -0.13
N ALA A 66 9.82 0.77 -0.96
CA ALA A 66 9.67 1.67 -2.12
C ALA A 66 8.53 2.66 -1.88
N PHE A 67 8.77 3.94 -2.21
CA PHE A 67 7.73 4.96 -2.16
C PHE A 67 7.07 5.12 -3.53
N THR A 68 5.77 5.33 -3.51
CA THR A 68 4.95 5.70 -4.67
C THR A 68 4.23 7.01 -4.39
N ALA A 69 3.55 7.58 -5.39
CA ALA A 69 2.81 8.83 -5.22
C ALA A 69 1.59 8.67 -4.28
N ASN A 70 1.00 7.48 -4.22
CA ASN A 70 -0.16 7.16 -3.38
C ASN A 70 -0.37 5.64 -3.28
N VAL A 71 -1.26 5.23 -2.36
CA VAL A 71 -1.58 3.81 -2.15
C VAL A 71 -2.21 3.14 -3.39
N THR A 72 -2.95 3.88 -4.21
CA THR A 72 -3.53 3.34 -5.45
C THR A 72 -2.44 2.88 -6.41
N GLU A 73 -1.38 3.68 -6.58
CA GLU A 73 -0.23 3.31 -7.40
C GLU A 73 0.51 2.10 -6.82
N SER A 74 0.75 2.09 -5.49
CA SER A 74 1.38 0.95 -4.82
C SER A 74 0.62 -0.35 -5.06
N LEU A 75 -0.71 -0.34 -4.87
CA LEU A 75 -1.56 -1.51 -5.07
C LEU A 75 -1.60 -1.96 -6.53
N ASN A 76 -1.63 -1.02 -7.48
CA ASN A 76 -1.57 -1.36 -8.90
C ASN A 76 -0.23 -2.01 -9.27
N ILE A 77 0.90 -1.47 -8.78
CA ILE A 77 2.22 -2.05 -9.02
C ILE A 77 2.30 -3.45 -8.41
N ALA A 78 1.86 -3.61 -7.14
CA ALA A 78 1.90 -4.89 -6.45
C ALA A 78 1.03 -5.94 -7.14
N ILE A 79 -0.25 -5.64 -7.39
CA ILE A 79 -1.20 -6.60 -7.97
C ILE A 79 -0.78 -6.99 -9.38
N GLN A 80 -0.41 -6.03 -10.24
CA GLN A 80 -0.01 -6.34 -11.62
C GLN A 80 1.39 -6.97 -11.72
N GLY A 81 2.24 -6.78 -10.71
CA GLY A 81 3.59 -7.34 -10.68
C GLY A 81 3.72 -8.70 -10.00
N LEU A 82 2.75 -9.07 -9.15
CA LEU A 82 2.79 -10.32 -8.39
C LEU A 82 2.09 -11.48 -9.08
N PHE A 83 1.07 -11.22 -9.89
CA PHE A 83 0.20 -12.26 -10.44
C PHE A 83 0.43 -12.49 -11.92
N GLU A 84 0.39 -13.76 -12.32
CA GLU A 84 0.50 -14.25 -13.69
C GLU A 84 -0.74 -15.05 -14.09
N PRO A 85 -1.01 -15.23 -15.39
CA PRO A 85 -2.11 -16.10 -15.84
C PRO A 85 -2.02 -17.50 -15.21
N GLY A 86 -3.12 -17.98 -14.64
CA GLY A 86 -3.20 -19.25 -13.92
C GLY A 86 -3.05 -19.13 -12.41
N ASP A 87 -2.55 -18.01 -11.88
CA ASP A 87 -2.56 -17.74 -10.43
C ASP A 87 -3.98 -17.55 -9.91
N HIS A 88 -4.20 -17.86 -8.64
CA HIS A 88 -5.44 -17.60 -7.92
C HIS A 88 -5.23 -16.58 -6.81
N VAL A 89 -6.18 -15.66 -6.67
CA VAL A 89 -6.22 -14.59 -5.65
C VAL A 89 -7.56 -14.61 -4.94
N ILE A 90 -7.53 -14.49 -3.62
CA ILE A 90 -8.73 -14.32 -2.81
C ILE A 90 -8.81 -12.85 -2.38
N THR A 91 -9.96 -12.22 -2.53
CA THR A 91 -10.24 -10.86 -2.07
C THR A 91 -11.64 -10.76 -1.49
N SER A 92 -12.11 -9.58 -1.12
CA SER A 92 -13.48 -9.38 -0.64
C SER A 92 -14.29 -8.50 -1.59
N VAL A 93 -15.63 -8.62 -1.51
CA VAL A 93 -16.54 -7.72 -2.25
C VAL A 93 -16.54 -6.28 -1.69
N CYS A 94 -15.95 -6.06 -0.51
CA CYS A 94 -15.93 -4.77 0.17
C CYS A 94 -14.66 -3.96 -0.10
N GLU A 95 -13.75 -4.47 -0.93
CA GLU A 95 -12.49 -3.80 -1.20
C GLU A 95 -12.65 -2.46 -1.92
N HIS A 96 -11.70 -1.57 -1.67
CA HIS A 96 -11.65 -0.29 -2.36
C HIS A 96 -11.31 -0.50 -3.86
N ASN A 97 -11.73 0.43 -4.71
CA ASN A 97 -11.47 0.42 -6.15
C ASN A 97 -9.98 0.32 -6.53
N SER A 98 -9.08 0.76 -5.65
CA SER A 98 -7.63 0.61 -5.86
C SER A 98 -7.15 -0.84 -5.82
N VAL A 99 -7.95 -1.75 -5.25
CA VAL A 99 -7.75 -3.20 -5.24
C VAL A 99 -8.58 -3.85 -6.34
N LEU A 100 -9.89 -3.56 -6.40
CA LEU A 100 -10.80 -4.24 -7.33
C LEU A 100 -10.45 -3.99 -8.80
N ARG A 101 -10.13 -2.74 -9.17
CA ARG A 101 -9.84 -2.42 -10.58
C ARG A 101 -8.61 -3.15 -11.14
N PRO A 102 -7.45 -3.16 -10.48
CA PRO A 102 -6.33 -3.96 -10.96
C PRO A 102 -6.62 -5.47 -10.92
N LEU A 103 -7.40 -5.98 -9.97
CA LEU A 103 -7.81 -7.39 -9.98
C LEU A 103 -8.69 -7.72 -11.18
N TYR A 104 -9.68 -6.89 -11.52
CA TYR A 104 -10.49 -7.07 -12.76
C TYR A 104 -9.62 -7.08 -14.03
N LEU A 105 -8.56 -6.25 -14.05
CA LEU A 105 -7.61 -6.29 -15.17
C LEU A 105 -6.84 -7.62 -15.20
N MET A 106 -6.47 -8.15 -14.03
CA MET A 106 -5.76 -9.44 -13.95
C MET A 106 -6.67 -10.61 -14.29
N GLU A 107 -7.97 -10.58 -13.97
CA GLU A 107 -8.94 -11.56 -14.43
C GLU A 107 -8.98 -11.64 -15.98
N GLN A 108 -8.97 -10.49 -16.66
CA GLN A 108 -8.94 -10.45 -18.14
C GLN A 108 -7.62 -11.03 -18.71
N ARG A 109 -6.57 -11.10 -17.88
CA ARG A 109 -5.27 -11.69 -18.23
C ARG A 109 -5.13 -13.16 -17.82
N GLY A 110 -6.20 -13.77 -17.26
CA GLY A 110 -6.24 -15.19 -16.91
C GLY A 110 -5.88 -15.50 -15.47
N VAL A 111 -5.85 -14.51 -14.56
CA VAL A 111 -5.80 -14.74 -13.12
C VAL A 111 -7.19 -15.09 -12.62
N LYS A 112 -7.32 -16.10 -11.77
CA LYS A 112 -8.57 -16.42 -11.10
C LYS A 112 -8.72 -15.58 -9.85
N VAL A 113 -9.89 -14.96 -9.64
CA VAL A 113 -10.17 -14.16 -8.43
C VAL A 113 -11.41 -14.70 -7.74
N THR A 114 -11.28 -15.04 -6.46
CA THR A 114 -12.41 -15.40 -5.59
C THR A 114 -12.73 -14.23 -4.69
N TYR A 115 -14.00 -13.80 -4.72
CA TYR A 115 -14.52 -12.70 -3.92
C TYR A 115 -15.29 -13.23 -2.70
N LEU A 116 -14.75 -13.04 -1.50
CA LEU A 116 -15.48 -13.37 -0.26
C LEU A 116 -16.70 -12.47 -0.14
N PRO A 117 -17.89 -13.04 0.09
CA PRO A 117 -19.11 -12.27 0.22
C PRO A 117 -19.16 -11.48 1.53
N ALA A 118 -20.05 -10.48 1.57
CA ALA A 118 -20.38 -9.77 2.79
C ALA A 118 -21.89 -9.83 3.07
N ASP A 119 -22.25 -9.78 4.33
CA ASP A 119 -23.65 -9.71 4.74
C ASP A 119 -24.24 -8.30 4.51
N SER A 120 -25.54 -8.14 4.78
CA SER A 120 -26.26 -6.86 4.66
C SER A 120 -25.75 -5.75 5.59
N LYS A 121 -24.87 -6.07 6.55
CA LYS A 121 -24.23 -5.14 7.47
C LYS A 121 -22.76 -4.85 7.07
N GLY A 122 -22.31 -5.36 5.93
CA GLY A 122 -20.95 -5.20 5.42
C GLY A 122 -19.89 -6.05 6.13
N ARG A 123 -20.29 -7.12 6.84
CA ARG A 123 -19.34 -8.04 7.47
C ARG A 123 -18.94 -9.11 6.48
N ILE A 124 -17.64 -9.20 6.21
CA ILE A 124 -17.05 -10.16 5.28
C ILE A 124 -17.11 -11.56 5.89
N ALA A 125 -17.44 -12.55 5.10
CA ALA A 125 -17.51 -13.97 5.51
C ALA A 125 -16.10 -14.58 5.56
N TYR A 126 -15.28 -14.18 6.55
CA TYR A 126 -13.92 -14.71 6.72
C TYR A 126 -13.86 -16.19 7.07
N ASP A 127 -14.94 -16.77 7.58
CA ASP A 127 -15.11 -18.20 7.81
C ASP A 127 -15.12 -19.01 6.50
N GLU A 128 -15.42 -18.39 5.37
CA GLU A 128 -15.32 -19.00 4.04
C GLU A 128 -13.90 -18.97 3.44
N LEU A 129 -12.96 -18.24 4.07
CA LEU A 129 -11.61 -18.06 3.55
C LEU A 129 -10.87 -19.39 3.35
N GLU A 130 -10.94 -20.30 4.33
CA GLU A 130 -10.28 -21.61 4.23
C GLU A 130 -10.82 -22.46 3.08
N ASN A 131 -12.13 -22.38 2.82
CA ASN A 131 -12.78 -23.10 1.72
C ASN A 131 -12.47 -22.48 0.34
N ALA A 132 -12.04 -21.21 0.31
CA ALA A 132 -11.69 -20.51 -0.92
C ALA A 132 -10.27 -20.81 -1.41
N TYR A 133 -9.42 -21.44 -0.57
CA TYR A 133 -8.05 -21.80 -0.97
C TYR A 133 -8.04 -22.90 -2.01
N GLU A 134 -7.21 -22.71 -3.03
CA GLU A 134 -6.88 -23.66 -4.09
C GLU A 134 -5.37 -23.85 -4.20
N PRO A 135 -4.88 -24.92 -4.83
CA PRO A 135 -3.43 -25.13 -5.00
C PRO A 135 -2.70 -23.95 -5.65
N GLU A 136 -3.39 -23.23 -6.53
CA GLU A 136 -2.89 -22.09 -7.28
C GLU A 136 -3.04 -20.76 -6.51
N THR A 137 -3.59 -20.78 -5.28
CA THR A 137 -3.76 -19.56 -4.47
C THR A 137 -2.41 -18.97 -4.11
N LYS A 138 -2.10 -17.81 -4.67
CA LYS A 138 -0.84 -17.10 -4.50
C LYS A 138 -0.91 -16.04 -3.41
N ALA A 139 -2.08 -15.41 -3.24
CA ALA A 139 -2.25 -14.37 -2.23
C ALA A 139 -3.71 -14.18 -1.81
N VAL A 140 -3.86 -13.58 -0.64
CA VAL A 140 -5.10 -12.97 -0.15
C VAL A 140 -4.87 -11.47 -0.11
N VAL A 141 -5.78 -10.69 -0.69
CA VAL A 141 -5.72 -9.23 -0.77
C VAL A 141 -6.99 -8.68 -0.13
N ILE A 142 -6.86 -8.19 1.11
CA ILE A 142 -7.96 -7.69 1.95
C ILE A 142 -7.55 -6.38 2.61
#